data_b83bde6496697125b1c832acbb7e39af
#
_entry.id   b83bde6496697125b1c832acbb7e39af
#
_cell.length_a   1.000
_cell.length_b   1.000
_cell.length_c   1.000
_cell.angle_alpha   90.00
_cell.angle_beta   90.00
_cell.angle_gamma   90.00
#
_symmetry.space_group_name_H-M   'P 1'
#
loop_
_entity.id
_entity.type
_entity.pdbx_description
1 polymer ?
#
loop_
_entity_poly.entity_id
_entity_poly.type
_entity_poly.pdbx_seq_one_letter_code
_entity_poly.pdbx_strand_id
1 'polypeptide(L)'
;MRFKSICAIVAIALSAALVFGQSNDVIVRPKEIYTVLVNPGMGIQTFQRFNDDALNPGLRWSEAGPTTVVKPPAVKPDFPKSSISYCRWFWNVLEPEHGKYDWHIIDLALKEARAHHQTLAIRMMPYDQHHPLPEWYRISGARRANKPTDKDGNIWQPDFSDPLYLKYWGQLVKAAGARYDGNPHLQMVDISSVGYWGEGWSDYMPPFKYQKPLIDIYLKAFKRTPLLMNFDEQQALTYGTEHGAGWRLDCWGDMRSPWGAMLDEYPEQIVRAGIQNIWERSPVSLESCGVPGSWFKHGYNLNYILQQALRWHVSSVNIKSSAIPPQWKKQFEEFEKEMGYRFILRRLEYPKEVRPGEMMPVHMWFLNAGVAPVYKNYILAVELKSSEGKAIIKTSADVRKWLPGDAVFDGTLFVPQTLKPGEYHFRVGLLDPRTGLPALKLAIEGRQPDGWYDLGTIDVR
;
A
#
# COMPACT_ATOMS: atom_id res chain seq x y z
N MET A 1 62.85 61.99 3.18
CA MET A 1 62.51 61.52 1.83
C MET A 1 61.80 60.20 1.94
N ARG A 2 60.47 60.14 1.76
CA ARG A 2 59.66 58.89 1.77
C ARG A 2 59.05 58.71 0.36
N PHE A 3 59.49 57.69 -0.34
CA PHE A 3 58.91 57.27 -1.59
C PHE A 3 57.62 56.50 -1.29
N LYS A 4 56.51 56.95 -1.86
CA LYS A 4 55.26 56.21 -1.93
C LYS A 4 55.19 55.48 -3.26
N SER A 5 55.24 54.15 -3.25
CA SER A 5 54.93 53.32 -4.40
C SER A 5 53.43 53.17 -4.51
N ILE A 6 52.88 53.55 -5.64
CA ILE A 6 51.48 53.33 -6.05
C ILE A 6 51.45 52.03 -6.86
N CYS A 7 50.89 50.97 -6.32
CA CYS A 7 50.54 49.78 -7.12
C CYS A 7 49.16 49.97 -7.77
N ALA A 8 49.12 50.11 -9.09
CA ALA A 8 47.90 50.07 -9.85
C ALA A 8 47.48 48.60 -10.10
N ILE A 9 46.35 48.18 -9.52
CA ILE A 9 45.73 46.88 -9.79
C ILE A 9 44.83 47.06 -11.01
N VAL A 10 45.21 46.49 -12.15
CA VAL A 10 44.35 46.37 -13.33
C VAL A 10 43.43 45.17 -13.13
N ALA A 11 42.16 45.42 -12.85
CA ALA A 11 41.13 44.38 -12.80
C ALA A 11 40.65 44.11 -14.23
N ILE A 12 41.04 42.96 -14.81
CA ILE A 12 40.47 42.47 -16.07
C ILE A 12 39.14 41.75 -15.70
N ALA A 13 38.03 42.43 -15.98
CA ALA A 13 36.70 41.82 -15.90
C ALA A 13 36.51 40.94 -17.15
N LEU A 14 36.65 39.61 -16.97
CA LEU A 14 36.17 38.64 -17.93
C LEU A 14 34.63 38.57 -17.83
N SER A 15 33.95 39.25 -18.75
CA SER A 15 32.51 39.07 -18.97
C SER A 15 32.34 37.75 -19.71
N ALA A 16 32.06 36.65 -18.96
CA ALA A 16 31.53 35.44 -19.54
C ALA A 16 30.09 35.74 -19.98
N ALA A 17 29.91 36.08 -21.25
CA ALA A 17 28.57 36.09 -21.86
C ALA A 17 28.06 34.65 -21.87
N LEU A 18 27.15 34.34 -20.96
CA LEU A 18 26.30 33.15 -21.05
C LEU A 18 25.47 33.31 -22.33
N VAL A 19 25.92 32.71 -23.42
CA VAL A 19 25.12 32.49 -24.61
C VAL A 19 24.02 31.51 -24.18
N PHE A 20 22.87 32.02 -23.83
CA PHE A 20 21.64 31.23 -23.80
C PHE A 20 21.33 30.88 -25.26
N GLY A 21 21.92 29.80 -25.78
CA GLY A 21 21.40 29.17 -26.97
C GLY A 21 19.95 28.85 -26.69
N GLN A 22 19.03 29.27 -27.56
CA GLN A 22 17.65 28.77 -27.51
C GLN A 22 17.74 27.24 -27.59
N SER A 23 17.43 26.56 -26.47
CA SER A 23 17.36 25.10 -26.48
C SER A 23 16.22 24.75 -27.46
N ASN A 24 16.51 23.90 -28.42
CA ASN A 24 15.50 23.34 -29.34
C ASN A 24 14.62 22.28 -28.64
N ASP A 25 14.44 22.43 -27.33
CA ASP A 25 13.75 21.47 -26.53
C ASP A 25 12.24 21.74 -26.48
N VAL A 26 11.48 20.66 -26.53
CA VAL A 26 10.04 20.66 -26.29
C VAL A 26 9.81 20.69 -24.81
N ILE A 27 9.07 21.68 -24.32
CA ILE A 27 8.67 21.78 -22.91
C ILE A 27 7.16 21.57 -22.80
N VAL A 28 6.76 20.50 -22.11
CA VAL A 28 5.36 20.17 -21.86
C VAL A 28 5.03 20.39 -20.40
N ARG A 29 3.88 21.03 -20.11
CA ARG A 29 3.29 21.17 -18.78
C ARG A 29 1.89 20.57 -18.82
N PRO A 30 1.77 19.27 -18.49
CA PRO A 30 0.49 18.59 -18.54
C PRO A 30 -0.52 19.26 -17.59
N LYS A 31 -1.77 19.28 -17.98
CA LYS A 31 -2.84 19.80 -17.14
C LYS A 31 -3.20 18.79 -16.05
N GLU A 32 -3.21 19.25 -14.80
CA GLU A 32 -3.59 18.45 -13.65
C GLU A 32 -5.09 18.13 -13.64
N ILE A 33 -5.45 16.94 -13.16
CA ILE A 33 -6.82 16.51 -12.88
C ILE A 33 -7.03 16.33 -11.39
N TYR A 34 -8.25 16.59 -10.92
CA TYR A 34 -8.61 16.53 -9.49
C TYR A 34 -9.60 15.41 -9.16
N THR A 35 -9.69 14.39 -10.00
CA THR A 35 -10.52 13.20 -9.73
C THR A 35 -9.80 12.22 -8.81
N VAL A 36 -10.56 11.40 -8.08
CA VAL A 36 -10.02 10.27 -7.32
C VAL A 36 -9.33 9.30 -8.28
N LEU A 37 -8.12 8.86 -7.96
CA LEU A 37 -7.36 7.88 -8.72
C LEU A 37 -7.36 6.54 -7.99
N VAL A 38 -7.98 5.54 -8.58
CA VAL A 38 -7.84 4.16 -8.08
C VAL A 38 -6.50 3.61 -8.58
N ASN A 39 -5.51 3.65 -7.73
CA ASN A 39 -4.14 3.18 -7.97
C ASN A 39 -3.80 1.96 -7.10
N PRO A 40 -2.91 1.06 -7.53
CA PRO A 40 -2.55 -0.13 -6.76
C PRO A 40 -1.99 0.18 -5.38
N GLY A 41 -2.43 -0.55 -4.36
CA GLY A 41 -1.86 -0.50 -3.01
C GLY A 41 -2.27 0.69 -2.16
N MET A 42 -3.29 1.44 -2.54
CA MET A 42 -3.79 2.59 -1.79
C MET A 42 -5.32 2.72 -1.89
N GLY A 43 -5.88 3.55 -1.02
CA GLY A 43 -7.31 3.90 -1.07
C GLY A 43 -8.17 3.18 -0.04
N ILE A 44 -9.49 3.33 -0.15
CA ILE A 44 -10.46 2.65 0.72
C ILE A 44 -10.54 1.18 0.28
N GLN A 45 -10.36 0.25 1.23
CA GLN A 45 -10.40 -1.19 0.98
C GLN A 45 -11.84 -1.72 0.98
N THR A 46 -12.14 -2.72 0.14
CA THR A 46 -13.30 -3.58 0.37
C THR A 46 -12.96 -4.61 1.46
N PHE A 47 -13.93 -4.99 2.28
CA PHE A 47 -13.75 -5.93 3.38
C PHE A 47 -14.63 -7.15 3.20
N GLN A 48 -14.00 -8.33 3.17
CA GLN A 48 -14.66 -9.63 2.96
C GLN A 48 -15.56 -9.66 1.71
N ARG A 49 -15.19 -8.89 0.69
CA ARG A 49 -15.88 -8.78 -0.61
C ARG A 49 -14.99 -8.06 -1.62
N PHE A 50 -15.47 -7.98 -2.86
CA PHE A 50 -14.77 -7.35 -3.97
C PHE A 50 -15.58 -6.19 -4.54
N ASN A 51 -14.97 -5.41 -5.45
CA ASN A 51 -15.70 -4.39 -6.18
C ASN A 51 -16.93 -5.00 -6.87
N ASP A 52 -17.98 -4.18 -7.00
CA ASP A 52 -19.24 -4.58 -7.63
C ASP A 52 -19.96 -5.73 -6.92
N ASP A 53 -19.56 -6.05 -5.69
CA ASP A 53 -20.16 -7.02 -4.77
C ASP A 53 -20.24 -8.46 -5.31
N ALA A 54 -19.40 -8.80 -6.30
CA ALA A 54 -19.33 -10.15 -6.78
C ALA A 54 -18.62 -11.02 -5.73
N LEU A 55 -19.37 -11.88 -5.10
CA LEU A 55 -18.81 -12.98 -4.32
C LEU A 55 -18.61 -14.20 -5.19
N ASN A 56 -17.61 -15.00 -4.84
CA ASN A 56 -17.42 -16.26 -5.52
C ASN A 56 -18.64 -17.18 -5.27
N PRO A 57 -19.30 -17.67 -6.30
CA PRO A 57 -20.36 -18.64 -6.15
C PRO A 57 -19.86 -19.87 -5.37
N GLY A 58 -20.58 -20.28 -4.34
CA GLY A 58 -20.25 -21.41 -3.50
C GLY A 58 -19.41 -21.10 -2.26
N LEU A 59 -18.98 -19.84 -2.06
CA LEU A 59 -18.24 -19.45 -0.87
C LEU A 59 -18.92 -18.30 -0.12
N ARG A 60 -18.87 -18.39 1.19
CA ARG A 60 -19.16 -17.28 2.06
C ARG A 60 -17.87 -16.55 2.42
N TRP A 61 -17.74 -15.32 1.98
CA TRP A 61 -16.62 -14.44 2.33
C TRP A 61 -16.78 -13.91 3.75
N SER A 62 -16.75 -14.79 4.72
CA SER A 62 -16.77 -14.44 6.13
C SER A 62 -15.49 -14.90 6.79
N GLU A 63 -15.21 -14.36 7.97
CA GLU A 63 -14.05 -14.74 8.77
C GLU A 63 -14.07 -16.23 9.20
N ALA A 64 -15.26 -16.78 9.34
CA ALA A 64 -15.49 -18.20 9.63
C ALA A 64 -15.31 -19.12 8.41
N GLY A 65 -14.94 -18.56 7.25
CA GLY A 65 -14.66 -19.32 6.04
C GLY A 65 -15.86 -19.72 5.20
N PRO A 66 -15.62 -20.56 4.19
CA PRO A 66 -16.65 -21.00 3.26
C PRO A 66 -17.56 -22.01 3.93
N THR A 67 -18.73 -21.60 4.35
CA THR A 67 -19.70 -22.50 4.97
C THR A 67 -20.91 -22.77 4.08
N THR A 68 -21.46 -21.74 3.48
CA THR A 68 -22.62 -21.81 2.58
C THR A 68 -22.64 -20.61 1.67
N VAL A 69 -23.30 -20.74 0.52
CA VAL A 69 -23.60 -19.58 -0.33
C VAL A 69 -24.50 -18.63 0.44
N VAL A 70 -23.99 -17.48 0.80
CA VAL A 70 -24.80 -16.38 1.31
C VAL A 70 -24.78 -15.29 0.24
N LYS A 71 -25.96 -14.98 -0.29
CA LYS A 71 -26.09 -13.84 -1.18
C LYS A 71 -25.69 -12.61 -0.39
N PRO A 72 -24.62 -11.91 -0.78
CA PRO A 72 -24.20 -10.72 -0.04
C PRO A 72 -25.30 -9.65 -0.15
N PRO A 73 -25.42 -8.76 0.84
CA PRO A 73 -26.16 -7.55 0.63
C PRO A 73 -25.54 -6.80 -0.56
N ALA A 74 -26.38 -6.29 -1.47
CA ALA A 74 -25.87 -5.55 -2.61
C ALA A 74 -24.95 -4.41 -2.13
N VAL A 75 -23.77 -4.26 -2.74
CA VAL A 75 -22.94 -3.08 -2.54
C VAL A 75 -23.75 -1.90 -3.06
N LYS A 76 -23.90 -0.91 -2.20
CA LYS A 76 -24.52 0.32 -2.67
C LYS A 76 -23.63 0.93 -3.76
N PRO A 77 -24.21 1.40 -4.87
CA PRO A 77 -23.46 1.97 -5.98
C PRO A 77 -22.48 3.08 -5.60
N ASP A 78 -22.67 3.67 -4.43
CA ASP A 78 -21.89 4.79 -3.90
C ASP A 78 -20.65 4.38 -3.10
N PHE A 79 -20.38 3.07 -2.91
CA PHE A 79 -19.15 2.67 -2.24
C PHE A 79 -17.96 2.93 -3.17
N PRO A 80 -16.87 3.53 -2.67
CA PRO A 80 -15.71 3.87 -3.50
C PRO A 80 -15.13 2.65 -4.21
N LYS A 81 -14.72 2.81 -5.45
CA LYS A 81 -13.94 1.79 -6.17
C LYS A 81 -12.60 1.61 -5.46
N SER A 82 -12.26 0.37 -5.16
CA SER A 82 -11.08 0.00 -4.39
C SER A 82 -10.03 -0.70 -5.25
N SER A 83 -8.75 -0.47 -4.95
CA SER A 83 -7.64 -1.24 -5.51
C SER A 83 -7.26 -2.45 -4.66
N ILE A 84 -7.79 -2.55 -3.41
CA ILE A 84 -7.45 -3.58 -2.44
C ILE A 84 -8.73 -4.22 -1.91
N SER A 85 -8.79 -5.55 -1.92
CA SER A 85 -9.74 -6.32 -1.11
C SER A 85 -9.01 -6.85 0.11
N TYR A 86 -9.54 -6.61 1.29
CA TYR A 86 -9.01 -7.14 2.55
C TYR A 86 -9.90 -8.28 3.04
N CYS A 87 -9.29 -9.47 3.21
CA CYS A 87 -9.96 -10.66 3.70
C CYS A 87 -9.16 -11.30 4.84
N ARG A 88 -9.87 -11.90 5.80
CA ARG A 88 -9.25 -12.57 6.93
C ARG A 88 -10.01 -13.84 7.30
N TRP A 89 -9.28 -14.85 7.78
CA TRP A 89 -9.86 -16.16 8.12
C TRP A 89 -9.18 -16.74 9.36
N PHE A 90 -9.95 -17.51 10.11
CA PHE A 90 -9.47 -18.19 11.32
C PHE A 90 -8.65 -19.44 10.98
N TRP A 91 -7.77 -19.81 11.90
CA TRP A 91 -6.88 -20.96 11.79
C TRP A 91 -7.65 -22.28 11.56
N ASN A 92 -8.73 -22.51 12.30
CA ASN A 92 -9.57 -23.71 12.13
C ASN A 92 -10.19 -23.84 10.73
N VAL A 93 -10.29 -22.73 9.99
CA VAL A 93 -10.76 -22.70 8.60
C VAL A 93 -9.62 -23.00 7.63
N LEU A 94 -8.46 -22.39 7.89
CA LEU A 94 -7.29 -22.55 7.01
C LEU A 94 -6.58 -23.88 7.20
N GLU A 95 -6.68 -24.50 8.39
CA GLU A 95 -6.08 -25.81 8.74
C GLU A 95 -7.11 -26.63 9.54
N PRO A 96 -8.16 -27.16 8.89
CA PRO A 96 -9.21 -27.93 9.57
C PRO A 96 -8.70 -29.24 10.17
N GLU A 97 -7.66 -29.84 9.60
CA GLU A 97 -6.96 -30.99 10.13
C GLU A 97 -5.46 -30.71 10.15
N HIS A 98 -4.75 -31.25 11.13
CA HIS A 98 -3.31 -31.02 11.29
C HIS A 98 -2.51 -31.31 10.02
N GLY A 99 -1.81 -30.29 9.50
CA GLY A 99 -1.01 -30.36 8.27
C GLY A 99 -1.80 -30.36 6.97
N LYS A 100 -3.14 -30.27 7.03
CA LYS A 100 -4.00 -30.17 5.85
C LYS A 100 -4.54 -28.74 5.72
N TYR A 101 -3.87 -27.95 4.90
CA TYR A 101 -4.22 -26.56 4.67
C TYR A 101 -5.26 -26.42 3.57
N ASP A 102 -6.36 -25.73 3.83
CA ASP A 102 -7.35 -25.36 2.80
C ASP A 102 -6.97 -24.05 2.11
N TRP A 103 -5.97 -24.14 1.24
CA TRP A 103 -5.53 -22.99 0.45
C TRP A 103 -6.54 -22.56 -0.61
N HIS A 104 -7.55 -23.40 -0.90
CA HIS A 104 -8.59 -23.06 -1.90
C HIS A 104 -9.25 -21.73 -1.60
N ILE A 105 -9.44 -21.40 -0.32
CA ILE A 105 -10.04 -20.15 0.16
C ILE A 105 -9.23 -18.93 -0.30
N ILE A 106 -7.92 -18.94 -0.05
CA ILE A 106 -7.02 -17.83 -0.41
C ILE A 106 -6.80 -17.79 -1.92
N ASP A 107 -6.61 -18.94 -2.57
CA ASP A 107 -6.45 -19.03 -4.04
C ASP A 107 -7.65 -18.43 -4.77
N LEU A 108 -8.83 -18.70 -4.27
CA LEU A 108 -10.07 -18.22 -4.85
C LEU A 108 -10.25 -16.71 -4.59
N ALA A 109 -9.93 -16.23 -3.38
CA ALA A 109 -9.94 -14.81 -3.08
C ALA A 109 -8.95 -14.02 -3.95
N LEU A 110 -7.76 -14.56 -4.21
CA LEU A 110 -6.79 -13.98 -5.15
C LEU A 110 -7.32 -13.91 -6.58
N LYS A 111 -8.01 -14.97 -7.03
CA LYS A 111 -8.64 -15.02 -8.34
C LYS A 111 -9.74 -13.95 -8.48
N GLU A 112 -10.62 -13.86 -7.49
CA GLU A 112 -11.71 -12.88 -7.49
C GLU A 112 -11.20 -11.45 -7.37
N ALA A 113 -10.23 -11.18 -6.48
CA ALA A 113 -9.58 -9.86 -6.42
C ALA A 113 -9.08 -9.42 -7.79
N ARG A 114 -8.36 -10.32 -8.48
CA ARG A 114 -7.86 -10.05 -9.84
C ARG A 114 -8.98 -9.78 -10.84
N ALA A 115 -10.06 -10.58 -10.81
CA ALA A 115 -11.21 -10.42 -11.71
C ALA A 115 -11.90 -9.07 -11.53
N HIS A 116 -11.86 -8.54 -10.30
CA HIS A 116 -12.42 -7.24 -9.91
C HIS A 116 -11.40 -6.09 -9.90
N HIS A 117 -10.25 -6.27 -10.57
CA HIS A 117 -9.17 -5.26 -10.67
C HIS A 117 -8.62 -4.82 -9.31
N GLN A 118 -8.59 -5.74 -8.34
CA GLN A 118 -8.04 -5.53 -7.01
C GLN A 118 -6.85 -6.45 -6.75
N THR A 119 -6.05 -6.08 -5.75
CA THR A 119 -5.10 -6.97 -5.08
C THR A 119 -5.69 -7.40 -3.74
N LEU A 120 -5.25 -8.56 -3.23
CA LEU A 120 -5.73 -9.11 -1.97
C LEU A 120 -4.79 -8.74 -0.83
N ALA A 121 -5.31 -8.20 0.26
CA ALA A 121 -4.64 -8.13 1.54
C ALA A 121 -5.24 -9.21 2.46
N ILE A 122 -4.41 -9.89 3.26
CA ILE A 122 -4.88 -10.99 4.10
C ILE A 122 -4.41 -10.90 5.54
N ARG A 123 -5.25 -11.44 6.44
CA ARG A 123 -4.90 -11.79 7.81
C ARG A 123 -5.28 -13.24 8.09
N MET A 124 -4.34 -14.01 8.59
CA MET A 124 -4.61 -15.32 9.20
C MET A 124 -4.80 -15.06 10.69
N MET A 125 -5.92 -15.51 11.28
CA MET A 125 -6.29 -15.21 12.67
C MET A 125 -6.27 -16.48 13.50
N PRO A 126 -5.71 -16.47 14.73
CA PRO A 126 -5.70 -17.68 15.54
C PRO A 126 -7.11 -18.04 16.06
N TYR A 127 -7.78 -17.12 16.72
CA TYR A 127 -9.10 -17.31 17.34
C TYR A 127 -9.71 -15.98 17.77
N ASP A 128 -10.97 -16.01 18.17
CA ASP A 128 -11.63 -14.93 18.91
C ASP A 128 -12.63 -15.49 19.94
N GLN A 129 -13.47 -14.62 20.51
CA GLN A 129 -14.48 -14.97 21.51
C GLN A 129 -15.59 -15.89 20.97
N HIS A 130 -15.74 -16.03 19.65
CA HIS A 130 -16.80 -16.82 19.01
C HIS A 130 -16.26 -17.90 18.08
N HIS A 131 -15.00 -17.82 17.68
CA HIS A 131 -14.34 -18.72 16.74
C HIS A 131 -13.17 -19.44 17.43
N PRO A 132 -13.29 -20.74 17.69
CA PRO A 132 -12.28 -21.49 18.44
C PRO A 132 -11.04 -21.76 17.58
N LEU A 133 -9.93 -22.02 18.26
CA LEU A 133 -8.76 -22.68 17.67
C LEU A 133 -9.14 -24.03 17.05
N PRO A 134 -8.36 -24.57 16.09
CA PRO A 134 -8.60 -25.90 15.54
C PRO A 134 -8.75 -26.96 16.64
N GLU A 135 -9.69 -27.88 16.49
CA GLU A 135 -9.92 -28.96 17.48
C GLU A 135 -8.67 -29.81 17.64
N TRP A 136 -8.03 -30.20 16.53
CA TRP A 136 -6.81 -30.99 16.56
C TRP A 136 -5.70 -30.31 17.39
N TYR A 137 -5.60 -28.97 17.38
CA TYR A 137 -4.66 -28.22 18.20
C TYR A 137 -5.04 -28.31 19.70
N ARG A 138 -6.31 -28.12 20.03
CA ARG A 138 -6.78 -28.13 21.43
C ARG A 138 -6.60 -29.51 22.11
N ILE A 139 -6.64 -30.59 21.32
CA ILE A 139 -6.43 -31.98 21.84
C ILE A 139 -4.97 -32.46 21.66
N SER A 140 -4.06 -31.68 21.11
CA SER A 140 -2.66 -32.07 20.85
C SER A 140 -1.77 -32.13 22.11
N GLY A 141 -2.30 -31.78 23.26
CA GLY A 141 -1.53 -31.59 24.50
C GLY A 141 -1.04 -30.13 24.68
N ALA A 142 -1.45 -29.21 23.81
CA ALA A 142 -1.16 -27.80 23.96
C ALA A 142 -1.79 -27.22 25.24
N ARG A 143 -1.08 -26.28 25.86
CA ARG A 143 -1.56 -25.70 27.14
C ARG A 143 -2.65 -24.67 26.88
N ARG A 144 -3.67 -24.73 27.70
CA ARG A 144 -4.73 -23.73 27.82
C ARG A 144 -4.35 -22.69 28.87
N ALA A 145 -4.52 -21.40 28.57
CA ALA A 145 -4.20 -20.30 29.48
C ALA A 145 -5.35 -20.08 30.50
N ASN A 146 -6.59 -20.02 30.04
CA ASN A 146 -7.74 -19.72 30.87
C ASN A 146 -8.33 -20.99 31.52
N LYS A 147 -9.04 -20.79 32.66
CA LYS A 147 -9.79 -21.85 33.37
C LYS A 147 -11.27 -21.80 32.97
N PRO A 148 -12.01 -22.92 33.10
CA PRO A 148 -13.47 -22.92 32.88
C PRO A 148 -14.25 -21.96 33.78
N THR A 149 -13.68 -21.57 34.92
CA THR A 149 -14.26 -20.63 35.88
C THR A 149 -14.00 -19.14 35.54
N ASP A 150 -13.15 -18.86 34.58
CA ASP A 150 -12.84 -17.50 34.16
C ASP A 150 -14.03 -16.90 33.39
N LYS A 151 -14.11 -15.59 33.31
CA LYS A 151 -15.18 -14.85 32.61
C LYS A 151 -15.44 -15.39 31.20
N ASP A 152 -14.34 -15.68 30.47
CA ASP A 152 -14.37 -16.25 29.14
C ASP A 152 -14.07 -17.76 29.12
N GLY A 153 -14.39 -18.47 30.18
CA GLY A 153 -14.04 -19.88 30.37
C GLY A 153 -14.67 -20.86 29.38
N ASN A 154 -15.71 -20.44 28.65
CA ASN A 154 -16.29 -21.21 27.56
C ASN A 154 -15.42 -21.26 26.31
N ILE A 155 -14.45 -20.32 26.17
CA ILE A 155 -13.54 -20.24 25.04
C ILE A 155 -12.20 -20.80 25.50
N TRP A 156 -11.69 -21.78 24.77
CA TRP A 156 -10.35 -22.31 25.00
C TRP A 156 -9.30 -21.31 24.49
N GLN A 157 -8.63 -20.56 25.40
CA GLN A 157 -7.59 -19.61 25.07
C GLN A 157 -6.22 -20.29 25.15
N PRO A 158 -5.34 -20.09 24.13
CA PRO A 158 -4.03 -20.73 24.15
C PRO A 158 -3.07 -20.03 25.10
N ASP A 159 -2.20 -20.81 25.74
CA ASP A 159 -0.98 -20.28 26.30
C ASP A 159 0.03 -20.03 25.17
N PHE A 160 0.16 -18.77 24.77
CA PHE A 160 1.07 -18.39 23.68
C PHE A 160 2.56 -18.61 24.00
N SER A 161 2.90 -18.87 25.28
CA SER A 161 4.26 -19.27 25.67
C SER A 161 4.53 -20.76 25.45
N ASP A 162 3.52 -21.55 25.06
CA ASP A 162 3.64 -22.96 24.77
C ASP A 162 4.47 -23.20 23.49
N PRO A 163 5.53 -24.01 23.53
CA PRO A 163 6.26 -24.39 22.32
C PRO A 163 5.39 -25.02 21.23
N LEU A 164 4.28 -25.67 21.56
CA LEU A 164 3.35 -26.23 20.58
C LEU A 164 2.61 -25.14 19.81
N TYR A 165 2.31 -24.00 20.44
CA TYR A 165 1.73 -22.86 19.72
C TYR A 165 2.71 -22.32 18.68
N LEU A 166 3.94 -22.01 19.09
CA LEU A 166 5.01 -21.55 18.17
C LEU A 166 5.23 -22.55 17.02
N LYS A 167 5.24 -23.84 17.33
CA LYS A 167 5.43 -24.88 16.34
C LYS A 167 4.32 -24.90 15.30
N TYR A 168 3.08 -25.03 15.72
CA TYR A 168 1.97 -25.28 14.80
C TYR A 168 1.52 -24.02 14.08
N TRP A 169 1.39 -22.90 14.79
CA TRP A 169 1.15 -21.60 14.11
C TRP A 169 2.26 -21.25 13.14
N GLY A 170 3.50 -21.50 13.55
CA GLY A 170 4.67 -21.28 12.69
C GLY A 170 4.69 -22.17 11.43
N GLN A 171 4.15 -23.39 11.50
CA GLN A 171 4.00 -24.26 10.32
C GLN A 171 2.99 -23.69 9.32
N LEU A 172 1.82 -23.22 9.77
CA LEU A 172 0.83 -22.55 8.92
C LEU A 172 1.44 -21.33 8.22
N VAL A 173 2.10 -20.43 8.98
CA VAL A 173 2.69 -19.21 8.42
C VAL A 173 3.79 -19.51 7.39
N LYS A 174 4.66 -20.51 7.68
CA LYS A 174 5.69 -20.95 6.73
C LYS A 174 5.10 -21.54 5.46
N ALA A 175 4.04 -22.35 5.59
CA ALA A 175 3.36 -22.94 4.44
C ALA A 175 2.66 -21.86 3.59
N ALA A 176 2.04 -20.88 4.23
CA ALA A 176 1.45 -19.72 3.55
C ALA A 176 2.53 -18.89 2.81
N GLY A 177 3.66 -18.61 3.47
CA GLY A 177 4.78 -17.90 2.86
C GLY A 177 5.38 -18.63 1.67
N ALA A 178 5.60 -19.95 1.79
CA ALA A 178 6.10 -20.78 0.70
C ALA A 178 5.19 -20.75 -0.54
N ARG A 179 3.87 -20.62 -0.34
CA ARG A 179 2.88 -20.59 -1.41
C ARG A 179 2.66 -19.18 -2.00
N TYR A 180 2.64 -18.15 -1.17
CA TYR A 180 2.11 -16.84 -1.54
C TYR A 180 3.13 -15.71 -1.56
N ASP A 181 4.33 -15.85 -0.96
CA ASP A 181 5.30 -14.75 -0.90
C ASP A 181 5.73 -14.29 -2.29
N GLY A 182 5.52 -13.00 -2.56
CA GLY A 182 5.79 -12.37 -3.84
C GLY A 182 4.73 -12.65 -4.91
N ASN A 183 3.59 -13.23 -4.55
CA ASN A 183 2.44 -13.29 -5.47
C ASN A 183 2.05 -11.85 -5.86
N PRO A 184 1.99 -11.54 -7.16
CA PRO A 184 1.71 -10.19 -7.64
C PRO A 184 0.36 -9.63 -7.22
N HIS A 185 -0.60 -10.51 -6.98
CA HIS A 185 -1.96 -10.16 -6.58
C HIS A 185 -2.14 -10.15 -5.06
N LEU A 186 -1.12 -10.56 -4.28
CA LEU A 186 -1.09 -10.39 -2.83
C LEU A 186 -0.47 -9.02 -2.50
N GLN A 187 -1.28 -8.14 -1.91
CA GLN A 187 -0.87 -6.77 -1.60
C GLN A 187 -0.01 -6.70 -0.34
N MET A 188 -0.49 -7.32 0.73
CA MET A 188 0.13 -7.32 2.04
C MET A 188 -0.44 -8.44 2.91
N VAL A 189 0.30 -8.78 3.98
CA VAL A 189 -0.11 -9.76 4.99
C VAL A 189 0.06 -9.12 6.36
N ASP A 190 -0.98 -9.22 7.19
CA ASP A 190 -0.90 -8.78 8.58
C ASP A 190 -0.12 -9.80 9.41
N ILE A 191 0.84 -9.35 10.21
CA ILE A 191 1.49 -10.15 11.24
C ILE A 191 0.49 -10.31 12.39
N SER A 192 -0.12 -11.47 12.45
CA SER A 192 -1.22 -11.78 13.34
C SER A 192 -0.90 -13.11 14.02
N SER A 193 -0.61 -13.09 15.31
CA SER A 193 -0.11 -14.30 15.97
C SER A 193 -0.55 -14.50 17.39
N VAL A 194 -0.89 -13.48 18.15
CA VAL A 194 -1.27 -13.58 19.57
C VAL A 194 -2.51 -12.74 19.85
N GLY A 195 -3.29 -13.17 20.84
CA GLY A 195 -4.51 -12.49 21.22
C GLY A 195 -5.71 -12.77 20.30
N TYR A 196 -6.82 -12.11 20.58
CA TYR A 196 -8.02 -12.18 19.75
C TYR A 196 -7.74 -11.64 18.36
N TRP A 197 -8.23 -12.31 17.32
CA TRP A 197 -7.95 -12.00 15.89
C TRP A 197 -6.45 -11.92 15.54
N GLY A 198 -5.56 -12.27 16.50
CA GLY A 198 -4.12 -12.09 16.38
C GLY A 198 -3.69 -10.63 16.49
N GLU A 199 -4.50 -9.77 17.08
CA GLU A 199 -4.30 -8.33 17.16
C GLU A 199 -3.38 -7.86 18.30
N GLY A 200 -2.93 -8.77 19.17
CA GLY A 200 -1.99 -8.42 20.23
C GLY A 200 -2.65 -8.08 21.56
N TRP A 201 -3.93 -8.41 21.74
CA TRP A 201 -4.65 -8.17 22.99
C TRP A 201 -5.53 -9.34 23.40
N SER A 202 -5.51 -9.67 24.69
CA SER A 202 -6.41 -10.59 25.40
C SER A 202 -6.06 -10.55 26.88
N ASP A 203 -6.83 -11.28 27.73
CA ASP A 203 -6.53 -11.39 29.16
C ASP A 203 -5.26 -12.20 29.46
N TYR A 204 -4.73 -12.96 28.48
CA TYR A 204 -3.61 -13.90 28.65
C TYR A 204 -2.48 -13.64 27.65
N MET A 205 -2.05 -12.40 27.54
CA MET A 205 -0.97 -12.02 26.64
C MET A 205 0.39 -12.52 27.15
N PRO A 206 1.22 -13.13 26.29
CA PRO A 206 2.55 -13.57 26.68
C PRO A 206 3.52 -12.38 26.73
N PRO A 207 4.57 -12.45 27.58
CA PRO A 207 5.69 -11.53 27.48
C PRO A 207 6.29 -11.50 26.07
N PHE A 208 6.83 -10.36 25.65
CA PHE A 208 7.38 -10.11 24.30
C PHE A 208 8.36 -11.20 23.84
N LYS A 209 9.19 -11.77 24.74
CA LYS A 209 10.12 -12.85 24.38
C LYS A 209 9.46 -14.06 23.71
N TYR A 210 8.17 -14.30 23.90
CA TYR A 210 7.41 -15.37 23.25
C TYR A 210 6.70 -14.88 21.97
N GLN A 211 6.45 -13.59 21.85
CA GLN A 211 5.87 -12.98 20.63
C GLN A 211 6.92 -12.83 19.53
N LYS A 212 8.14 -12.43 19.91
CA LYS A 212 9.25 -12.22 18.98
C LYS A 212 9.49 -13.38 18.00
N PRO A 213 9.58 -14.65 18.44
CA PRO A 213 9.77 -15.78 17.51
C PRO A 213 8.63 -15.94 16.50
N LEU A 214 7.40 -15.59 16.87
CA LEU A 214 6.24 -15.62 15.97
C LEU A 214 6.36 -14.55 14.89
N ILE A 215 6.74 -13.32 15.27
CA ILE A 215 7.02 -12.23 14.31
C ILE A 215 8.16 -12.63 13.36
N ASP A 216 9.25 -13.21 13.89
CA ASP A 216 10.39 -13.67 13.10
C ASP A 216 9.99 -14.69 12.03
N ILE A 217 8.99 -15.54 12.30
CA ILE A 217 8.48 -16.50 11.32
C ILE A 217 7.82 -15.78 10.14
N TYR A 218 6.99 -14.77 10.39
CA TYR A 218 6.40 -13.95 9.32
C TYR A 218 7.46 -13.24 8.49
N LEU A 219 8.41 -12.56 9.15
CA LEU A 219 9.52 -11.86 8.48
C LEU A 219 10.39 -12.78 7.62
N LYS A 220 10.53 -14.04 8.02
CA LYS A 220 11.27 -15.06 7.24
C LYS A 220 10.43 -15.67 6.12
N ALA A 221 9.13 -15.82 6.32
CA ALA A 221 8.22 -16.46 5.38
C ALA A 221 7.80 -15.52 4.24
N PHE A 222 7.67 -14.22 4.51
CA PHE A 222 7.25 -13.21 3.55
C PHE A 222 8.35 -12.16 3.37
N LYS A 223 9.25 -12.39 2.40
CA LYS A 223 10.40 -11.51 2.11
C LYS A 223 10.10 -10.47 1.02
N ARG A 224 9.11 -10.74 0.20
CA ARG A 224 8.75 -9.93 -0.98
C ARG A 224 7.40 -9.25 -0.85
N THR A 225 6.50 -9.88 -0.11
CA THR A 225 5.18 -9.33 0.19
C THR A 225 5.26 -8.43 1.41
N PRO A 226 4.79 -7.18 1.36
CA PRO A 226 4.77 -6.28 2.51
C PRO A 226 4.03 -6.89 3.70
N LEU A 227 4.58 -6.72 4.89
CA LEU A 227 3.99 -7.13 6.15
C LEU A 227 3.49 -5.91 6.92
N LEU A 228 2.40 -6.05 7.65
CA LEU A 228 1.88 -5.04 8.58
C LEU A 228 1.89 -5.58 10.00
N MET A 229 2.52 -4.83 10.91
CA MET A 229 2.48 -5.15 12.33
C MET A 229 1.25 -4.53 12.97
N ASN A 230 0.56 -5.28 13.83
CA ASN A 230 -0.58 -4.76 14.58
C ASN A 230 -0.13 -3.78 15.68
N PHE A 231 -1.01 -2.86 16.07
CA PHE A 231 -0.67 -1.70 16.89
C PHE A 231 -0.72 -1.96 18.40
N ASP A 232 -1.50 -2.95 18.86
CA ASP A 232 -1.89 -3.05 20.28
C ASP A 232 -0.76 -3.43 21.26
N GLU A 233 0.33 -4.05 20.80
CA GLU A 233 1.45 -4.42 21.66
C GLU A 233 2.70 -3.63 21.26
N GLN A 234 3.09 -2.63 22.06
CA GLN A 234 4.14 -1.66 21.73
C GLN A 234 5.50 -2.29 21.41
N GLN A 235 5.97 -3.28 22.20
CA GLN A 235 7.29 -3.90 21.95
C GLN A 235 7.29 -4.72 20.67
N ALA A 236 6.19 -5.42 20.39
CA ALA A 236 6.00 -6.18 19.17
C ALA A 236 5.91 -5.25 17.95
N LEU A 237 5.17 -4.14 18.07
CA LEU A 237 5.05 -3.11 17.05
C LEU A 237 6.41 -2.50 16.69
N THR A 238 7.16 -2.02 17.68
CA THR A 238 8.50 -1.48 17.49
C THR A 238 9.41 -2.50 16.81
N TYR A 239 9.46 -3.72 17.33
CA TYR A 239 10.29 -4.79 16.77
C TYR A 239 9.94 -5.12 15.31
N GLY A 240 8.66 -5.35 15.01
CA GLY A 240 8.23 -5.69 13.65
C GLY A 240 8.53 -4.59 12.64
N THR A 241 8.32 -3.34 13.01
CA THR A 241 8.56 -2.18 12.14
C THR A 241 10.06 -1.89 11.94
N GLU A 242 10.89 -2.08 12.96
CA GLU A 242 12.36 -1.99 12.81
C GLU A 242 12.90 -3.05 11.83
N HIS A 243 12.21 -4.20 11.70
CA HIS A 243 12.56 -5.30 10.80
C HIS A 243 11.83 -5.26 9.45
N GLY A 244 11.24 -4.12 9.09
CA GLY A 244 10.74 -3.84 7.73
C GLY A 244 9.24 -3.97 7.55
N ALA A 245 8.47 -4.34 8.58
CA ALA A 245 7.02 -4.27 8.50
C ALA A 245 6.52 -2.81 8.49
N GLY A 246 5.41 -2.56 7.80
CA GLY A 246 4.57 -1.42 8.06
C GLY A 246 3.74 -1.63 9.32
N TRP A 247 2.76 -0.77 9.55
CA TRP A 247 1.89 -0.96 10.70
C TRP A 247 0.42 -0.77 10.35
N ARG A 248 -0.41 -1.42 11.16
CA ARG A 248 -1.85 -1.39 11.07
C ARG A 248 -2.43 -1.01 12.42
N LEU A 249 -3.38 -0.10 12.40
CA LEU A 249 -4.10 0.36 13.57
C LEU A 249 -5.57 0.04 13.41
N ASP A 250 -6.13 -0.66 14.37
CA ASP A 250 -7.56 -0.94 14.47
C ASP A 250 -8.29 0.21 15.21
N CYS A 251 -9.61 0.23 15.16
CA CYS A 251 -10.48 1.25 15.77
C CYS A 251 -10.17 2.70 15.35
N TRP A 252 -9.59 2.91 14.16
CA TRP A 252 -9.51 4.24 13.57
C TRP A 252 -10.90 4.86 13.43
N GLY A 253 -11.03 6.11 13.85
CA GLY A 253 -12.26 6.89 13.79
C GLY A 253 -13.14 6.80 15.04
N ASP A 254 -12.90 5.85 15.94
CA ASP A 254 -13.66 5.72 17.16
C ASP A 254 -13.11 6.68 18.24
N MET A 255 -13.91 7.68 18.59
CA MET A 255 -13.51 8.80 19.45
C MET A 255 -14.06 8.72 20.87
N ARG A 256 -14.76 7.64 21.24
CA ARG A 256 -15.37 7.44 22.56
C ARG A 256 -15.26 6.00 23.01
N SER A 257 -15.29 5.81 24.36
CA SER A 257 -15.38 4.47 24.96
C SER A 257 -16.44 3.60 24.26
N PRO A 258 -16.18 2.30 24.07
CA PRO A 258 -15.02 1.57 24.59
C PRO A 258 -13.73 1.71 23.75
N TRP A 259 -13.75 2.33 22.59
CA TRP A 259 -12.62 2.37 21.65
C TRP A 259 -12.11 3.81 21.42
N GLY A 260 -12.09 4.64 22.45
CA GLY A 260 -11.72 6.06 22.36
C GLY A 260 -10.25 6.38 22.09
N ALA A 261 -9.44 5.39 21.71
CA ALA A 261 -7.99 5.49 21.58
C ALA A 261 -7.49 6.52 20.55
N MET A 262 -8.33 6.95 19.61
CA MET A 262 -7.99 7.99 18.64
C MET A 262 -7.58 9.32 19.24
N LEU A 263 -8.16 9.70 20.38
CA LEU A 263 -7.88 10.99 21.04
C LEU A 263 -6.67 10.90 21.99
N ASP A 264 -6.67 9.86 22.81
CA ASP A 264 -5.84 9.81 24.00
C ASP A 264 -4.61 8.90 23.86
N GLU A 265 -4.69 7.85 23.04
CA GLU A 265 -3.66 6.82 23.02
C GLU A 265 -2.84 6.82 21.72
N TYR A 266 -3.45 6.71 20.56
CA TYR A 266 -2.75 6.44 19.32
C TYR A 266 -1.71 7.49 18.93
N PRO A 267 -1.97 8.81 19.04
CA PRO A 267 -0.96 9.81 18.73
C PRO A 267 0.29 9.68 19.60
N GLU A 268 0.11 9.35 20.89
CA GLU A 268 1.20 9.17 21.84
C GLU A 268 1.95 7.85 21.60
N GLN A 269 1.23 6.76 21.36
CA GLN A 269 1.83 5.44 21.10
C GLN A 269 2.69 5.43 19.83
N ILE A 270 2.29 6.12 18.77
CA ILE A 270 3.09 6.28 17.55
C ILE A 270 4.46 6.87 17.88
N VAL A 271 4.50 7.89 18.74
CA VAL A 271 5.75 8.52 19.18
C VAL A 271 6.55 7.60 20.09
N ARG A 272 5.89 6.98 21.08
CA ARG A 272 6.55 6.06 22.02
C ARG A 272 7.14 4.82 21.34
N ALA A 273 6.47 4.31 20.31
CA ALA A 273 6.96 3.19 19.52
C ALA A 273 8.05 3.57 18.51
N GLY A 274 8.29 4.86 18.28
CA GLY A 274 9.30 5.35 17.33
C GLY A 274 8.93 5.10 15.87
N ILE A 275 7.63 5.00 15.55
CA ILE A 275 7.14 4.58 14.22
C ILE A 275 6.69 5.74 13.33
N GLN A 276 6.96 6.99 13.71
CA GLN A 276 6.49 8.19 13.00
C GLN A 276 6.92 8.23 11.54
N ASN A 277 8.09 7.67 11.20
CA ASN A 277 8.68 7.72 9.86
C ASN A 277 8.70 6.35 9.13
N ILE A 278 8.01 5.36 9.68
CA ILE A 278 7.94 4.03 9.02
C ILE A 278 7.31 4.11 7.65
N TRP A 279 6.35 5.02 7.44
CA TRP A 279 5.68 5.27 6.17
C TRP A 279 6.63 5.60 5.01
N GLU A 280 7.84 6.08 5.24
CA GLU A 280 8.81 6.35 4.18
C GLU A 280 9.27 5.06 3.44
N ARG A 281 9.17 3.91 4.11
CA ARG A 281 9.65 2.62 3.59
C ARG A 281 8.63 1.47 3.62
N SER A 282 7.57 1.59 4.41
CA SER A 282 6.58 0.52 4.59
C SER A 282 5.17 1.09 4.79
N PRO A 283 4.12 0.41 4.32
CA PRO A 283 2.78 0.96 4.29
C PRO A 283 2.17 1.14 5.68
N VAL A 284 1.32 2.17 5.80
CA VAL A 284 0.42 2.39 6.93
C VAL A 284 -0.99 2.05 6.47
N SER A 285 -1.68 1.20 7.22
CA SER A 285 -3.07 0.83 6.98
C SER A 285 -3.89 1.05 8.24
N LEU A 286 -5.12 1.52 8.09
CA LEU A 286 -6.02 1.74 9.22
C LEU A 286 -7.30 0.92 9.04
N GLU A 287 -7.87 0.48 10.15
CA GLU A 287 -9.17 -0.19 10.16
C GLU A 287 -10.09 0.47 11.18
N SER A 288 -11.35 0.67 10.80
CA SER A 288 -12.38 1.13 11.73
C SER A 288 -12.93 -0.04 12.55
N CYS A 289 -13.25 0.19 13.82
CA CYS A 289 -14.10 -0.71 14.62
C CYS A 289 -15.57 -0.30 14.42
N GLY A 290 -15.92 0.94 14.75
CA GLY A 290 -17.17 1.54 14.30
C GLY A 290 -17.09 1.94 12.81
N VAL A 291 -18.24 2.11 12.18
CA VAL A 291 -18.32 2.47 10.75
C VAL A 291 -18.72 3.94 10.58
N PRO A 292 -18.46 4.57 9.41
CA PRO A 292 -18.79 5.99 9.19
C PRO A 292 -20.22 6.37 9.55
N GLY A 293 -21.19 5.48 9.33
CA GLY A 293 -22.58 5.71 9.74
C GLY A 293 -22.76 5.78 11.27
N SER A 294 -21.97 5.02 12.02
CA SER A 294 -21.93 5.08 13.48
C SER A 294 -21.26 6.38 13.96
N TRP A 295 -20.13 6.75 13.37
CA TRP A 295 -19.45 8.02 13.68
C TRP A 295 -20.38 9.22 13.47
N PHE A 296 -21.12 9.21 12.36
CA PHE A 296 -22.09 10.26 12.04
C PHE A 296 -23.20 10.36 13.11
N LYS A 297 -23.79 9.23 13.51
CA LYS A 297 -24.81 9.17 14.57
C LYS A 297 -24.31 9.67 15.91
N HIS A 298 -23.05 9.43 16.24
CA HIS A 298 -22.44 9.90 17.48
C HIS A 298 -21.95 11.35 17.42
N GLY A 299 -22.07 12.01 16.27
CA GLY A 299 -21.60 13.38 16.06
C GLY A 299 -20.08 13.53 16.14
N TYR A 300 -19.34 12.51 15.71
CA TYR A 300 -17.87 12.56 15.70
C TYR A 300 -17.37 13.58 14.68
N ASN A 301 -16.24 14.21 14.99
CA ASN A 301 -15.62 15.17 14.10
C ASN A 301 -14.89 14.42 12.96
N LEU A 302 -15.56 14.29 11.81
CA LEU A 302 -14.99 13.62 10.64
C LEU A 302 -13.67 14.25 10.19
N ASN A 303 -13.58 15.58 10.18
CA ASN A 303 -12.37 16.28 9.75
C ASN A 303 -11.16 15.89 10.62
N TYR A 304 -11.34 15.80 11.94
CA TYR A 304 -10.29 15.30 12.83
C TYR A 304 -9.88 13.86 12.47
N ILE A 305 -10.86 12.96 12.28
CA ILE A 305 -10.61 11.54 11.94
C ILE A 305 -9.77 11.42 10.66
N LEU A 306 -10.18 12.12 9.59
CA LEU A 306 -9.50 12.05 8.30
C LEU A 306 -8.11 12.70 8.35
N GLN A 307 -7.98 13.86 9.01
CA GLN A 307 -6.70 14.56 9.13
C GLN A 307 -5.67 13.78 9.98
N GLN A 308 -6.10 13.05 11.01
CA GLN A 308 -5.17 12.17 11.74
C GLN A 308 -4.64 11.04 10.83
N ALA A 309 -5.49 10.42 10.02
CA ALA A 309 -5.04 9.40 9.07
C ALA A 309 -4.01 9.97 8.06
N LEU A 310 -4.29 11.16 7.50
CA LEU A 310 -3.35 11.82 6.59
C LEU A 310 -2.03 12.19 7.30
N ARG A 311 -2.09 12.67 8.53
CA ARG A 311 -0.91 12.96 9.35
C ARG A 311 -0.05 11.72 9.63
N TRP A 312 -0.67 10.56 9.69
CA TRP A 312 0.03 9.28 9.84
C TRP A 312 0.47 8.67 8.50
N HIS A 313 0.38 9.43 7.41
CA HIS A 313 0.80 9.02 6.08
C HIS A 313 0.13 7.73 5.61
N VAL A 314 -1.18 7.64 5.82
CA VAL A 314 -1.97 6.45 5.50
C VAL A 314 -1.92 6.11 4.02
N SER A 315 -1.71 4.83 3.73
CA SER A 315 -1.80 4.30 2.36
C SER A 315 -3.19 3.76 2.05
N SER A 316 -3.82 3.10 3.02
CA SER A 316 -5.14 2.51 2.81
C SER A 316 -5.95 2.42 4.10
N VAL A 317 -7.28 2.43 3.97
CA VAL A 317 -8.19 2.33 5.11
C VAL A 317 -9.29 1.30 4.86
N ASN A 318 -9.63 0.53 5.89
CA ASN A 318 -10.75 -0.39 5.90
C ASN A 318 -11.90 0.17 6.74
N ILE A 319 -13.00 0.53 6.09
CA ILE A 319 -14.24 0.99 6.73
C ILE A 319 -15.34 -0.08 6.72
N LYS A 320 -14.94 -1.36 6.75
CA LYS A 320 -15.81 -2.55 6.79
C LYS A 320 -16.81 -2.62 5.62
N SER A 321 -16.47 -2.09 4.45
CA SER A 321 -17.38 -1.98 3.28
C SER A 321 -18.73 -1.35 3.64
N SER A 322 -18.74 -0.46 4.60
CA SER A 322 -19.94 0.21 5.09
C SER A 322 -20.26 1.47 4.27
N ALA A 323 -21.54 1.84 4.26
CA ALA A 323 -21.97 3.05 3.54
C ALA A 323 -21.37 4.31 4.16
N ILE A 324 -20.93 5.22 3.31
CA ILE A 324 -20.54 6.58 3.71
C ILE A 324 -21.82 7.44 3.77
N PRO A 325 -22.08 8.17 4.87
CA PRO A 325 -23.19 9.10 4.96
C PRO A 325 -23.14 10.11 3.81
N PRO A 326 -24.29 10.42 3.14
CA PRO A 326 -24.31 11.34 2.01
C PRO A 326 -23.69 12.71 2.31
N GLN A 327 -23.84 13.20 3.54
CA GLN A 327 -23.30 14.48 4.02
C GLN A 327 -21.76 14.47 4.07
N TRP A 328 -21.13 13.32 4.16
CA TRP A 328 -19.69 13.15 4.27
C TRP A 328 -19.01 12.71 2.97
N LYS A 329 -19.81 12.45 1.91
CA LYS A 329 -19.29 11.93 0.64
C LYS A 329 -18.17 12.80 0.07
N LYS A 330 -18.38 14.12 0.01
CA LYS A 330 -17.37 15.05 -0.50
C LYS A 330 -16.06 15.03 0.31
N GLN A 331 -16.17 14.96 1.64
CA GLN A 331 -14.98 14.92 2.52
C GLN A 331 -14.21 13.61 2.34
N PHE A 332 -14.88 12.48 2.15
CA PHE A 332 -14.23 11.21 1.82
C PHE A 332 -13.59 11.25 0.43
N GLU A 333 -14.22 11.88 -0.59
CA GLU A 333 -13.61 12.06 -1.91
C GLU A 333 -12.33 12.92 -1.84
N GLU A 334 -12.30 13.99 -1.06
CA GLU A 334 -11.08 14.78 -0.85
C GLU A 334 -10.01 13.95 -0.12
N PHE A 335 -10.40 13.22 0.92
CA PHE A 335 -9.50 12.31 1.63
C PHE A 335 -8.88 11.24 0.72
N GLU A 336 -9.66 10.65 -0.21
CA GLU A 336 -9.13 9.68 -1.19
C GLU A 336 -8.14 10.29 -2.18
N LYS A 337 -8.22 11.58 -2.45
CA LYS A 337 -7.27 12.28 -3.32
C LYS A 337 -5.92 12.53 -2.62
N GLU A 338 -5.91 12.59 -1.30
CA GLU A 338 -4.75 12.92 -0.49
C GLU A 338 -4.07 11.67 0.08
N MET A 339 -4.83 10.59 0.41
CA MET A 339 -4.25 9.38 0.96
C MET A 339 -3.40 8.62 -0.06
N GLY A 340 -2.39 7.89 0.43
CA GLY A 340 -1.47 7.15 -0.43
C GLY A 340 -0.61 8.09 -1.27
N TYR A 341 -0.36 7.72 -2.53
CA TYR A 341 0.45 8.50 -3.45
C TYR A 341 -0.40 9.10 -4.60
N ARG A 342 -0.02 10.30 -5.02
CA ARG A 342 -0.67 11.01 -6.15
C ARG A 342 0.38 11.69 -7.00
N PHE A 343 0.85 11.04 -8.06
CA PHE A 343 1.90 11.59 -8.92
C PHE A 343 1.33 12.52 -9.99
N ILE A 344 1.87 13.73 -10.05
CA ILE A 344 1.57 14.77 -11.03
C ILE A 344 2.87 15.04 -11.80
N LEU A 345 2.89 14.84 -13.11
CA LEU A 345 4.00 15.32 -13.94
C LEU A 345 3.81 16.81 -14.21
N ARG A 346 4.62 17.64 -13.57
CA ARG A 346 4.53 19.10 -13.67
C ARG A 346 5.24 19.66 -14.88
N ARG A 347 6.35 19.04 -15.27
CA ARG A 347 7.15 19.44 -16.42
C ARG A 347 7.83 18.22 -17.03
N LEU A 348 7.80 18.18 -18.35
CA LEU A 348 8.56 17.26 -19.18
C LEU A 348 9.33 18.10 -20.19
N GLU A 349 10.63 17.79 -20.38
CA GLU A 349 11.48 18.43 -21.34
C GLU A 349 12.30 17.39 -22.11
N TYR A 350 12.31 17.48 -23.44
CA TYR A 350 13.03 16.57 -24.34
C TYR A 350 13.36 17.29 -25.66
N PRO A 351 14.39 16.86 -26.44
CA PRO A 351 14.74 17.47 -27.67
C PRO A 351 13.65 17.31 -28.74
N LYS A 352 13.48 18.33 -29.61
CA LYS A 352 12.52 18.27 -30.70
C LYS A 352 12.81 17.15 -31.70
N GLU A 353 14.09 16.80 -31.86
CA GLU A 353 14.56 15.78 -32.80
C GLU A 353 15.67 14.91 -32.17
N VAL A 354 15.78 13.68 -32.64
CA VAL A 354 16.82 12.71 -32.21
C VAL A 354 17.11 11.72 -33.32
N ARG A 355 18.32 11.13 -33.32
CA ARG A 355 18.67 10.06 -34.26
C ARG A 355 18.67 8.70 -33.60
N PRO A 356 18.33 7.65 -34.37
CA PRO A 356 18.50 6.28 -33.88
C PRO A 356 19.96 6.02 -33.48
N GLY A 357 20.17 5.38 -32.31
CA GLY A 357 21.49 5.14 -31.76
C GLY A 357 22.07 6.28 -30.92
N GLU A 358 21.42 7.40 -30.82
CA GLU A 358 21.86 8.55 -30.00
C GLU A 358 21.25 8.47 -28.58
N MET A 359 21.84 9.26 -27.70
CA MET A 359 21.36 9.48 -26.32
C MET A 359 20.46 10.73 -26.30
N MET A 360 19.22 10.54 -25.90
CA MET A 360 18.21 11.60 -25.78
C MET A 360 18.16 12.11 -24.34
N PRO A 361 18.52 13.37 -24.05
CA PRO A 361 18.33 13.94 -22.72
C PRO A 361 16.85 14.12 -22.44
N VAL A 362 16.42 13.79 -21.21
CA VAL A 362 15.04 13.95 -20.77
C VAL A 362 15.05 14.46 -19.33
N HIS A 363 14.31 15.54 -19.10
CA HIS A 363 14.03 16.09 -17.78
C HIS A 363 12.55 15.91 -17.44
N MET A 364 12.25 15.36 -16.25
CA MET A 364 10.89 15.22 -15.76
C MET A 364 10.82 15.70 -14.30
N TRP A 365 9.92 16.63 -14.06
CA TRP A 365 9.61 17.09 -12.71
C TRP A 365 8.24 16.58 -12.30
N PHE A 366 8.22 15.71 -11.30
CA PHE A 366 7.01 15.17 -10.67
C PHE A 366 6.77 15.82 -9.33
N LEU A 367 5.50 15.86 -8.93
CA LEU A 367 5.05 16.12 -7.57
C LEU A 367 4.29 14.87 -7.09
N ASN A 368 4.66 14.33 -5.94
CA ASN A 368 3.78 13.44 -5.19
C ASN A 368 2.90 14.30 -4.25
N ALA A 369 1.67 14.55 -4.66
CA ALA A 369 0.69 15.34 -3.90
C ALA A 369 -0.10 14.49 -2.89
N GLY A 370 0.18 13.19 -2.79
CA GLY A 370 -0.34 12.32 -1.74
C GLY A 370 0.50 12.37 -0.48
N VAL A 371 0.07 11.66 0.57
CA VAL A 371 0.76 11.66 1.88
C VAL A 371 1.74 10.50 2.07
N ALA A 372 1.83 9.56 1.14
CA ALA A 372 2.71 8.39 1.22
C ALA A 372 3.41 8.11 -0.11
N PRO A 373 4.50 7.34 -0.14
CA PRO A 373 5.11 6.86 -1.38
C PRO A 373 4.41 5.59 -1.90
N VAL A 374 4.80 5.16 -3.10
CA VAL A 374 4.52 3.81 -3.58
C VAL A 374 5.59 2.84 -3.07
N TYR A 375 5.18 1.68 -2.54
CA TYR A 375 6.13 0.72 -1.94
C TYR A 375 6.56 -0.40 -2.89
N LYS A 376 5.78 -0.67 -3.93
CA LYS A 376 6.14 -1.62 -4.98
C LYS A 376 6.96 -0.93 -6.06
N ASN A 377 7.87 -1.68 -6.68
CA ASN A 377 8.66 -1.16 -7.78
C ASN A 377 7.80 -1.02 -9.03
N TYR A 378 7.76 0.19 -9.60
CA TYR A 378 7.23 0.49 -10.92
C TYR A 378 8.32 1.19 -11.74
N ILE A 379 8.31 0.98 -13.04
CA ILE A 379 9.35 1.49 -13.93
C ILE A 379 8.83 2.74 -14.64
N LEU A 380 9.44 3.89 -14.40
CA LEU A 380 9.21 5.06 -15.25
C LEU A 380 9.78 4.76 -16.63
N ALA A 381 8.97 4.94 -17.67
CA ALA A 381 9.37 4.67 -19.03
C ALA A 381 8.82 5.71 -20.01
N VAL A 382 9.55 5.91 -21.10
CA VAL A 382 9.13 6.65 -22.29
C VAL A 382 8.81 5.65 -23.39
N GLU A 383 7.68 5.82 -24.06
CA GLU A 383 7.35 5.14 -25.31
C GLU A 383 7.38 6.14 -26.45
N LEU A 384 8.19 5.86 -27.46
CA LEU A 384 8.12 6.52 -28.78
C LEU A 384 7.26 5.66 -29.67
N LYS A 385 6.12 6.18 -30.18
CA LYS A 385 5.13 5.42 -30.93
C LYS A 385 4.67 6.15 -32.19
N SER A 386 4.72 5.45 -33.33
CA SER A 386 4.17 5.91 -34.61
C SER A 386 3.46 4.78 -35.33
N SER A 387 2.95 5.01 -36.54
CA SER A 387 2.45 3.95 -37.47
C SER A 387 3.57 3.00 -37.91
N GLU A 388 4.81 3.49 -37.98
CA GLU A 388 5.99 2.75 -38.47
C GLU A 388 6.64 1.85 -37.41
N GLY A 389 6.31 2.06 -36.12
CA GLY A 389 6.86 1.28 -35.03
C GLY A 389 6.76 1.91 -33.65
N LYS A 390 7.31 1.20 -32.67
CA LYS A 390 7.39 1.70 -31.30
C LYS A 390 8.66 1.26 -30.60
N ALA A 391 9.11 2.08 -29.66
CA ALA A 391 10.17 1.73 -28.71
C ALA A 391 9.76 2.11 -27.29
N ILE A 392 9.99 1.22 -26.33
CA ILE A 392 9.80 1.49 -24.90
C ILE A 392 11.18 1.59 -24.27
N ILE A 393 11.50 2.76 -23.73
CA ILE A 393 12.78 3.07 -23.12
C ILE A 393 12.57 3.24 -21.61
N LYS A 394 13.13 2.33 -20.81
CA LYS A 394 13.03 2.35 -19.36
C LYS A 394 14.05 3.31 -18.78
N THR A 395 13.63 4.08 -17.78
CA THR A 395 14.53 4.97 -17.05
C THR A 395 15.18 4.27 -15.84
N SER A 396 16.13 4.94 -15.21
CA SER A 396 16.76 4.50 -13.95
C SER A 396 16.05 5.03 -12.70
N ALA A 397 14.92 5.73 -12.84
CA ALA A 397 14.19 6.29 -11.71
C ALA A 397 13.67 5.20 -10.76
N ASP A 398 13.95 5.35 -9.46
CA ASP A 398 13.32 4.54 -8.42
C ASP A 398 12.13 5.31 -7.82
N VAL A 399 10.94 5.03 -8.33
CA VAL A 399 9.71 5.72 -7.95
C VAL A 399 9.30 5.49 -6.48
N ARG A 400 9.88 4.50 -5.81
CA ARG A 400 9.67 4.25 -4.37
C ARG A 400 10.28 5.35 -3.50
N LYS A 401 11.23 6.10 -4.05
CA LYS A 401 11.88 7.24 -3.39
C LYS A 401 11.14 8.56 -3.61
N TRP A 402 10.04 8.54 -4.36
CA TRP A 402 9.22 9.72 -4.55
C TRP A 402 8.28 9.91 -3.35
N LEU A 403 8.87 10.39 -2.26
CA LEU A 403 8.15 10.77 -1.06
C LEU A 403 7.19 11.94 -1.36
N PRO A 404 6.23 12.26 -0.48
CA PRO A 404 5.42 13.48 -0.61
C PRO A 404 6.27 14.71 -0.87
N GLY A 405 5.92 15.47 -1.91
CA GLY A 405 6.71 16.59 -2.42
C GLY A 405 7.29 16.34 -3.81
N ASP A 406 8.30 17.14 -4.15
CA ASP A 406 8.88 17.16 -5.50
C ASP A 406 9.87 16.01 -5.73
N ALA A 407 9.83 15.45 -6.94
CA ALA A 407 10.78 14.46 -7.41
C ALA A 407 11.22 14.80 -8.83
N VAL A 408 12.50 14.72 -9.09
CA VAL A 408 13.09 15.06 -10.41
C VAL A 408 13.78 13.82 -10.97
N PHE A 409 13.55 13.59 -12.24
CA PHE A 409 14.33 12.67 -13.07
C PHE A 409 15.08 13.47 -14.14
N ASP A 410 16.39 13.48 -14.03
CA ASP A 410 17.31 13.97 -15.05
C ASP A 410 18.10 12.79 -15.62
N GLY A 411 17.97 12.51 -16.90
CA GLY A 411 18.64 11.38 -17.50
C GLY A 411 18.76 11.47 -19.01
N THR A 412 19.56 10.57 -19.54
CA THR A 412 19.70 10.36 -20.98
C THR A 412 19.17 8.98 -21.35
N LEU A 413 18.32 8.91 -22.35
CA LEU A 413 17.68 7.69 -22.81
C LEU A 413 18.26 7.26 -24.15
N PHE A 414 18.72 6.02 -24.26
CA PHE A 414 19.22 5.47 -25.51
C PHE A 414 18.06 5.22 -26.49
N VAL A 415 18.10 5.88 -27.65
CA VAL A 415 17.12 5.69 -28.72
C VAL A 415 17.52 4.47 -29.56
N PRO A 416 16.68 3.43 -29.63
CA PRO A 416 17.03 2.20 -30.37
C PRO A 416 17.35 2.46 -31.84
N GLN A 417 18.40 1.84 -32.35
CA GLN A 417 18.82 1.93 -33.77
C GLN A 417 17.76 1.40 -34.74
N THR A 418 16.79 0.62 -34.24
CA THR A 418 15.73 0.01 -35.05
C THR A 418 14.57 0.93 -35.36
N LEU A 419 14.53 2.14 -34.76
CA LEU A 419 13.52 3.13 -35.09
C LEU A 419 13.75 3.70 -36.47
N LYS A 420 12.69 3.78 -37.26
CA LYS A 420 12.75 4.42 -38.60
C LYS A 420 12.58 5.94 -38.47
N PRO A 421 13.12 6.73 -39.42
CA PRO A 421 12.82 8.15 -39.48
C PRO A 421 11.32 8.44 -39.58
N GLY A 422 10.87 9.50 -38.88
CA GLY A 422 9.48 9.93 -38.89
C GLY A 422 9.08 10.62 -37.58
N GLU A 423 7.85 11.12 -37.53
CA GLU A 423 7.27 11.72 -36.34
C GLU A 423 6.74 10.61 -35.41
N TYR A 424 7.10 10.69 -34.11
CA TYR A 424 6.67 9.77 -33.08
C TYR A 424 5.97 10.52 -31.95
N HIS A 425 4.88 9.95 -31.43
CA HIS A 425 4.29 10.39 -30.17
C HIS A 425 5.26 10.11 -29.02
N PHE A 426 5.52 11.11 -28.20
CA PHE A 426 6.30 11.00 -26.97
C PHE A 426 5.34 10.70 -25.81
N ARG A 427 5.42 9.50 -25.27
CA ARG A 427 4.48 9.00 -24.28
C ARG A 427 5.20 8.58 -23.00
N VAL A 428 4.61 8.87 -21.84
CA VAL A 428 5.18 8.53 -20.52
C VAL A 428 4.28 7.55 -19.80
N GLY A 429 4.85 6.60 -19.07
CA GLY A 429 4.10 5.64 -18.26
C GLY A 429 4.90 5.08 -17.08
N LEU A 430 4.17 4.65 -16.06
CA LEU A 430 4.71 3.91 -14.92
C LEU A 430 4.30 2.45 -15.05
N LEU A 431 5.25 1.59 -15.40
CA LEU A 431 5.03 0.22 -15.82
C LEU A 431 5.11 -0.76 -14.64
N ASP A 432 4.24 -1.77 -14.64
CA ASP A 432 4.47 -2.98 -13.85
C ASP A 432 5.67 -3.74 -14.44
N PRO A 433 6.73 -3.99 -13.66
CA PRO A 433 7.95 -4.64 -14.18
C PRO A 433 7.72 -6.07 -14.70
N ARG A 434 6.61 -6.72 -14.32
CA ARG A 434 6.30 -8.09 -14.72
C ARG A 434 5.59 -8.16 -16.06
N THR A 435 4.69 -7.21 -16.33
CA THR A 435 3.90 -7.17 -17.57
C THR A 435 4.51 -6.24 -18.61
N GLY A 436 5.30 -5.26 -18.18
CA GLY A 436 5.79 -4.18 -19.03
C GLY A 436 4.69 -3.21 -19.47
N LEU A 437 3.50 -3.28 -18.86
CA LEU A 437 2.36 -2.43 -19.19
C LEU A 437 2.18 -1.31 -18.14
N PRO A 438 1.64 -0.14 -18.55
CA PRO A 438 1.30 0.92 -17.61
C PRO A 438 0.34 0.45 -16.52
N ALA A 439 0.71 0.67 -15.27
CA ALA A 439 -0.03 0.20 -14.10
C ALA A 439 -0.49 1.33 -13.17
N LEU A 440 0.22 2.47 -13.15
CA LEU A 440 -0.15 3.60 -12.32
C LEU A 440 -0.78 4.72 -13.14
N LYS A 441 -1.80 5.33 -12.57
CA LYS A 441 -2.41 6.54 -13.11
C LYS A 441 -1.73 7.77 -12.53
N LEU A 442 -1.33 8.68 -13.41
CA LEU A 442 -0.88 10.02 -13.03
C LEU A 442 -2.09 10.96 -12.92
N ALA A 443 -1.98 11.96 -12.06
CA ALA A 443 -3.03 12.97 -11.88
C ALA A 443 -2.94 14.08 -12.93
N ILE A 444 -2.84 13.71 -14.21
CA ILE A 444 -2.77 14.60 -15.36
C ILE A 444 -3.70 14.14 -16.50
N GLU A 445 -4.04 15.05 -17.41
CA GLU A 445 -4.70 14.73 -18.68
C GLU A 445 -3.77 13.97 -19.64
N GLY A 446 -4.28 13.48 -20.76
CA GLY A 446 -3.51 12.83 -21.83
C GLY A 446 -3.42 11.32 -21.74
N ARG A 447 -4.05 10.68 -20.73
CA ARG A 447 -4.06 9.21 -20.59
C ARG A 447 -4.82 8.54 -21.72
N GLN A 448 -4.14 7.62 -22.42
CA GLN A 448 -4.69 6.83 -23.50
C GLN A 448 -5.35 5.53 -23.00
N PRO A 449 -6.18 4.85 -23.81
CA PRO A 449 -6.82 3.58 -23.44
C PRO A 449 -5.83 2.48 -23.02
N ASP A 450 -4.61 2.47 -23.56
CA ASP A 450 -3.53 1.52 -23.22
C ASP A 450 -2.74 1.92 -21.96
N GLY A 451 -3.13 3.02 -21.31
CA GLY A 451 -2.59 3.48 -20.04
C GLY A 451 -1.40 4.44 -20.12
N TRP A 452 -0.80 4.63 -21.30
CA TRP A 452 0.24 5.63 -21.55
C TRP A 452 -0.33 7.04 -21.56
N TYR A 453 0.51 8.02 -21.23
CA TYR A 453 0.19 9.46 -21.34
C TYR A 453 0.86 10.04 -22.59
N ASP A 454 0.08 10.51 -23.54
CA ASP A 454 0.56 11.17 -24.75
C ASP A 454 0.85 12.65 -24.45
N LEU A 455 2.11 13.05 -24.58
CA LEU A 455 2.62 14.35 -24.13
C LEU A 455 3.29 15.16 -25.23
N GLY A 456 3.04 14.83 -26.49
CA GLY A 456 3.55 15.54 -27.65
C GLY A 456 4.25 14.65 -28.65
N THR A 457 5.05 15.25 -29.52
CA THR A 457 5.74 14.53 -30.61
C THR A 457 7.25 14.85 -30.64
N ILE A 458 8.01 13.93 -31.23
CA ILE A 458 9.45 14.03 -31.46
C ILE A 458 9.77 13.52 -32.87
N ASP A 459 10.67 14.22 -33.58
CA ASP A 459 11.16 13.79 -34.89
C ASP A 459 12.35 12.82 -34.76
N VAL A 460 12.22 11.61 -35.27
CA VAL A 460 13.34 10.66 -35.42
C VAL A 460 13.89 10.83 -36.83
N ARG A 461 15.20 11.18 -36.97
CA ARG A 461 15.85 11.52 -38.26
C ARG A 461 16.95 10.54 -38.63
#